data_ffc21c3250aadd61cb04d849ae36b9ff
#
_entry.id   ffc21c3250aadd61cb04d849ae36b9ff
#
_cell.length_a   1.000
_cell.length_b   1.000
_cell.length_c   1.000
_cell.angle_alpha   90.00
_cell.angle_beta   90.00
_cell.angle_gamma   90.00
#
_symmetry.space_group_name_H-M   'P 1'
#
loop_
_entity.id
_entity.type
_entity.pdbx_description
1 polymer ?
#
loop_
_entity_poly.entity_id
_entity_poly.type
_entity_poly.pdbx_seq_one_letter_code
_entity_poly.pdbx_strand_id
1 'polypeptide(L)'
;GDAAGDGANGGNADDAAEGEEKKEKVIYYVTDEVQQSQYINMFKAAKMDAVILTHNIDQPFISQLESKNEGIKFQRIDADLTDTFKSKTSKKAEEEMKGQAEAIAKIMKKALKKDKLEVKVEKLKNKKISSMITLSEESRRMQDMMKMYAMNGMGMGDMAEEGETLILNANHPLVQYVIGHQEDEHVGMICEQLYDLAKLQHAPLKPEDMTKFVNRSNEIMMLLAK
;
A
#
# COMPACT_ATOMS: atom_id res chain seq x y z
N GLY A 1 -47.25 -38.49 59.15
CA GLY A 1 -46.71 -39.48 58.27
C GLY A 1 -46.01 -38.76 57.10
N ASP A 2 -44.74 -38.72 57.17
CA ASP A 2 -43.79 -39.36 56.25
C ASP A 2 -43.88 -38.89 54.81
N ALA A 3 -42.86 -38.40 54.33
CA ALA A 3 -41.54 -38.76 53.86
C ALA A 3 -41.27 -38.12 52.49
N ALA A 4 -40.23 -37.39 52.41
CA ALA A 4 -39.00 -37.65 51.63
C ALA A 4 -39.09 -37.74 50.09
N GLY A 5 -38.14 -37.10 49.54
CA GLY A 5 -37.59 -37.39 48.21
C GLY A 5 -37.41 -36.12 47.39
N ASP A 6 -36.33 -35.44 47.47
CA ASP A 6 -35.02 -35.62 46.74
C ASP A 6 -35.13 -35.51 45.23
N GLY A 7 -34.30 -34.68 44.68
CA GLY A 7 -34.10 -34.59 43.24
C GLY A 7 -33.53 -33.27 42.79
N ALA A 8 -32.32 -32.92 43.26
CA ALA A 8 -31.48 -31.93 42.57
C ALA A 8 -31.15 -32.41 41.18
N ASN A 9 -31.25 -31.57 40.18
CA ASN A 9 -30.31 -31.57 39.09
C ASN A 9 -30.18 -30.18 38.47
N GLY A 10 -29.11 -29.51 38.86
CA GLY A 10 -28.64 -28.31 38.23
C GLY A 10 -28.13 -28.63 36.85
N GLY A 11 -28.82 -28.17 35.85
CA GLY A 11 -28.32 -28.09 34.49
C GLY A 11 -27.57 -26.78 34.31
N ASN A 12 -26.27 -26.84 34.43
CA ASN A 12 -25.37 -25.82 33.95
C ASN A 12 -25.50 -25.74 32.43
N ALA A 13 -26.21 -24.80 31.93
CA ALA A 13 -26.08 -24.39 30.54
C ALA A 13 -24.94 -23.35 30.46
N ASP A 14 -23.74 -23.84 30.26
CA ASP A 14 -22.64 -23.04 29.74
C ASP A 14 -23.07 -22.57 28.34
N ASP A 15 -23.67 -21.42 28.28
CA ASP A 15 -23.89 -20.66 27.07
C ASP A 15 -22.54 -20.05 26.70
N ALA A 16 -21.72 -20.85 25.98
CA ALA A 16 -20.55 -20.38 25.30
C ALA A 16 -21.01 -19.41 24.21
N ALA A 17 -21.10 -18.14 24.60
CA ALA A 17 -21.17 -17.07 23.62
C ALA A 17 -19.87 -17.10 22.81
N GLU A 18 -19.89 -17.86 21.71
CA GLU A 18 -18.94 -17.67 20.61
C GLU A 18 -19.02 -16.20 20.22
N GLY A 19 -17.99 -15.44 20.60
CA GLY A 19 -17.82 -14.07 20.14
C GLY A 19 -17.70 -14.10 18.62
N GLU A 20 -18.80 -13.80 17.92
CA GLU A 20 -18.74 -13.43 16.52
C GLU A 20 -17.78 -12.24 16.44
N GLU A 21 -16.57 -12.47 15.92
CA GLU A 21 -15.69 -11.40 15.47
C GLU A 21 -16.50 -10.56 14.49
N LYS A 22 -16.99 -9.39 14.95
CA LYS A 22 -17.68 -8.42 14.12
C LYS A 22 -16.70 -8.03 13.01
N LYS A 23 -16.86 -8.62 11.81
CA LYS A 23 -16.05 -8.29 10.64
C LYS A 23 -16.18 -6.80 10.38
N GLU A 24 -15.09 -6.07 10.58
CA GLU A 24 -15.03 -4.64 10.26
C GLU A 24 -15.40 -4.46 8.78
N LYS A 25 -16.38 -3.60 8.53
CA LYS A 25 -16.77 -3.23 7.16
C LYS A 25 -15.86 -2.11 6.68
N VAL A 26 -15.00 -2.40 5.72
CA VAL A 26 -14.11 -1.42 5.12
C VAL A 26 -14.85 -0.69 3.98
N ILE A 27 -14.85 0.65 4.05
CA ILE A 27 -15.35 1.54 3.00
C ILE A 27 -14.15 2.22 2.36
N TYR A 28 -13.94 1.95 1.07
CA TYR A 28 -12.85 2.54 0.32
C TYR A 28 -13.20 3.93 -0.19
N TYR A 29 -12.22 4.85 -0.21
CA TYR A 29 -12.45 6.20 -0.70
C TYR A 29 -11.28 6.77 -1.51
N VAL A 30 -11.62 7.74 -2.36
CA VAL A 30 -10.75 8.49 -3.27
C VAL A 30 -10.74 9.95 -2.84
N THR A 31 -9.57 10.57 -2.79
CA THR A 31 -9.43 12.02 -2.48
C THR A 31 -9.00 12.83 -3.70
N ASP A 32 -8.34 12.23 -4.67
CA ASP A 32 -7.90 12.87 -5.90
C ASP A 32 -7.97 11.86 -7.05
N GLU A 33 -8.94 12.07 -7.96
CA GLU A 33 -9.17 11.13 -9.06
C GLU A 33 -8.03 11.12 -10.09
N VAL A 34 -7.29 12.20 -10.22
CA VAL A 34 -6.18 12.31 -11.18
C VAL A 34 -4.96 11.59 -10.65
N GLN A 35 -4.52 11.93 -9.46
CA GLN A 35 -3.35 11.31 -8.84
C GLN A 35 -3.58 9.83 -8.50
N GLN A 36 -4.80 9.48 -8.08
CA GLN A 36 -5.14 8.10 -7.72
C GLN A 36 -5.68 7.27 -8.88
N SER A 37 -5.55 7.75 -10.12
CA SER A 37 -6.12 7.10 -11.31
C SER A 37 -5.69 5.65 -11.51
N GLN A 38 -4.43 5.30 -11.18
CA GLN A 38 -3.96 3.92 -11.24
C GLN A 38 -4.71 3.03 -10.26
N TYR A 39 -4.88 3.47 -9.02
CA TYR A 39 -5.60 2.72 -7.98
C TYR A 39 -7.08 2.59 -8.33
N ILE A 40 -7.70 3.66 -8.86
CA ILE A 40 -9.07 3.63 -9.38
C ILE A 40 -9.20 2.56 -10.47
N ASN A 41 -8.25 2.47 -11.40
CA ASN A 41 -8.26 1.45 -12.44
C ASN A 41 -8.09 0.04 -11.87
N MET A 42 -7.29 -0.14 -10.82
CA MET A 42 -7.17 -1.42 -10.12
C MET A 42 -8.49 -1.84 -9.46
N PHE A 43 -9.17 -0.90 -8.79
CA PHE A 43 -10.49 -1.13 -8.17
C PHE A 43 -11.55 -1.49 -9.22
N LYS A 44 -11.63 -0.73 -10.32
CA LYS A 44 -12.52 -1.04 -11.45
C LYS A 44 -12.27 -2.42 -12.03
N ALA A 45 -11.00 -2.79 -12.23
CA ALA A 45 -10.63 -4.12 -12.74
C ALA A 45 -11.00 -5.24 -11.75
N ALA A 46 -10.96 -4.99 -10.45
CA ALA A 46 -11.37 -5.90 -9.39
C ALA A 46 -12.89 -5.89 -9.11
N LYS A 47 -13.66 -5.02 -9.79
CA LYS A 47 -15.09 -4.80 -9.55
C LYS A 47 -15.39 -4.38 -8.09
N MET A 48 -14.53 -3.55 -7.54
CA MET A 48 -14.67 -2.99 -6.21
C MET A 48 -15.13 -1.54 -6.30
N ASP A 49 -15.98 -1.14 -5.36
CA ASP A 49 -16.49 0.22 -5.27
C ASP A 49 -15.66 1.06 -4.30
N ALA A 50 -15.60 2.37 -4.56
CA ALA A 50 -15.03 3.36 -3.67
C ALA A 50 -15.85 4.65 -3.74
N VAL A 51 -15.94 5.38 -2.63
CA VAL A 51 -16.60 6.69 -2.58
C VAL A 51 -15.60 7.80 -2.89
N ILE A 52 -16.05 8.86 -3.57
CA ILE A 52 -15.23 10.02 -3.89
C ILE A 52 -15.42 11.07 -2.81
N LEU A 53 -14.34 11.42 -2.10
CA LEU A 53 -14.30 12.35 -0.98
C LEU A 53 -13.19 13.38 -1.24
N THR A 54 -13.51 14.43 -1.98
CA THR A 54 -12.53 15.43 -2.46
C THR A 54 -12.48 16.71 -1.65
N HIS A 55 -13.36 16.88 -0.66
CA HIS A 55 -13.45 18.09 0.12
C HIS A 55 -12.70 17.98 1.45
N ASN A 56 -12.12 19.08 1.92
CA ASN A 56 -11.38 19.11 3.20
C ASN A 56 -12.23 18.70 4.41
N ILE A 57 -13.56 18.90 4.33
CA ILE A 57 -14.50 18.52 5.41
C ILE A 57 -14.73 17.00 5.46
N ASP A 58 -14.43 16.28 4.39
CA ASP A 58 -14.69 14.83 4.33
C ASP A 58 -13.82 14.05 5.32
N GLN A 59 -12.59 14.50 5.55
CA GLN A 59 -11.66 13.85 6.48
C GLN A 59 -12.18 13.85 7.95
N PRO A 60 -12.51 15.01 8.55
CA PRO A 60 -13.10 15.03 9.88
C PRO A 60 -14.46 14.31 9.92
N PHE A 61 -15.23 14.36 8.84
CA PHE A 61 -16.51 13.66 8.74
C PHE A 61 -16.36 12.13 8.82
N ILE A 62 -15.46 11.51 8.03
CA ILE A 62 -15.25 10.07 8.09
C ILE A 62 -14.66 9.63 9.43
N SER A 63 -13.75 10.43 10.02
CA SER A 63 -13.21 10.16 11.37
C SER A 63 -14.32 10.16 12.43
N GLN A 64 -15.28 11.06 12.31
CA GLN A 64 -16.45 11.11 13.19
C GLN A 64 -17.38 9.92 12.96
N LEU A 65 -17.56 9.47 11.71
CA LEU A 65 -18.34 8.28 11.41
C LEU A 65 -17.71 7.02 12.00
N GLU A 66 -16.39 6.84 11.85
CA GLU A 66 -15.65 5.73 12.45
C GLU A 66 -15.79 5.71 13.97
N SER A 67 -15.66 6.88 14.61
CA SER A 67 -15.77 6.97 16.10
C SER A 67 -17.16 6.66 16.65
N LYS A 68 -18.21 6.90 15.84
CA LYS A 68 -19.61 6.66 16.25
C LYS A 68 -20.14 5.28 15.85
N ASN A 69 -19.48 4.60 14.93
CA ASN A 69 -19.96 3.33 14.40
C ASN A 69 -18.85 2.27 14.53
N GLU A 70 -18.86 1.55 15.62
CA GLU A 70 -17.99 0.38 15.79
C GLU A 70 -18.22 -0.62 14.65
N GLY A 71 -17.14 -1.03 14.00
CA GLY A 71 -17.19 -2.00 12.88
C GLY A 71 -17.27 -1.37 11.50
N ILE A 72 -17.17 -0.04 11.36
CA ILE A 72 -16.96 0.66 10.09
C ILE A 72 -15.57 1.29 10.07
N LYS A 73 -14.80 1.06 9.00
CA LYS A 73 -13.47 1.63 8.80
C LYS A 73 -13.37 2.22 7.40
N PHE A 74 -12.87 3.43 7.31
CA PHE A 74 -12.58 4.06 6.02
C PHE A 74 -11.12 3.85 5.65
N GLN A 75 -10.89 3.44 4.40
CA GLN A 75 -9.55 3.20 3.89
C GLN A 75 -9.39 3.83 2.52
N ARG A 76 -8.36 4.67 2.35
CA ARG A 76 -8.08 5.29 1.06
C ARG A 76 -7.57 4.23 0.08
N ILE A 77 -7.92 4.36 -1.21
CA ILE A 77 -7.62 3.35 -2.23
C ILE A 77 -6.13 3.13 -2.50
N ASP A 78 -5.26 4.03 -2.08
CA ASP A 78 -3.80 3.93 -2.17
C ASP A 78 -3.14 3.47 -0.85
N ALA A 79 -3.93 3.10 0.15
CA ALA A 79 -3.44 2.41 1.32
C ALA A 79 -2.99 0.99 0.97
N ASP A 80 -2.26 0.33 1.87
CA ASP A 80 -1.74 -1.02 1.63
C ASP A 80 -2.89 -2.04 1.44
N LEU A 81 -3.24 -2.27 0.19
CA LEU A 81 -4.28 -3.21 -0.26
C LEU A 81 -3.67 -4.42 -0.98
N THR A 82 -2.40 -4.67 -0.78
CA THR A 82 -1.65 -5.70 -1.52
C THR A 82 -2.34 -7.05 -1.48
N ASP A 83 -2.94 -7.44 -0.37
CA ASP A 83 -3.61 -8.74 -0.24
C ASP A 83 -4.81 -8.91 -1.19
N THR A 84 -5.57 -7.85 -1.43
CA THR A 84 -6.71 -7.85 -2.35
C THR A 84 -6.28 -8.03 -3.81
N PHE A 85 -5.14 -7.44 -4.18
CA PHE A 85 -4.65 -7.41 -5.56
C PHE A 85 -3.57 -8.44 -5.86
N LYS A 86 -3.13 -9.21 -4.86
CA LYS A 86 -2.18 -10.33 -5.03
C LYS A 86 -2.77 -11.45 -5.88
N SER A 87 -1.91 -12.06 -6.68
CA SER A 87 -2.18 -13.36 -7.28
C SER A 87 -2.06 -14.45 -6.21
N LYS A 88 -2.93 -15.43 -6.25
CA LYS A 88 -2.79 -16.62 -5.39
C LYS A 88 -1.48 -17.33 -5.74
N THR A 89 -0.62 -17.49 -4.75
CA THR A 89 0.70 -18.13 -4.90
C THR A 89 0.74 -19.39 -4.02
N SER A 90 1.48 -20.42 -4.43
CA SER A 90 1.73 -21.57 -3.57
C SER A 90 2.76 -21.22 -2.49
N LYS A 91 2.69 -21.87 -1.32
CA LYS A 91 3.64 -21.64 -0.21
C LYS A 91 5.11 -21.76 -0.64
N LYS A 92 5.43 -22.72 -1.53
CA LYS A 92 6.79 -22.90 -2.05
C LYS A 92 7.25 -21.68 -2.89
N ALA A 93 6.37 -21.14 -3.73
CA ALA A 93 6.68 -19.95 -4.53
C ALA A 93 6.75 -18.66 -3.67
N GLU A 94 6.12 -18.63 -2.51
CA GLU A 94 6.25 -17.54 -1.54
C GLU A 94 7.62 -17.58 -0.83
N GLU A 95 8.10 -18.75 -0.47
CA GLU A 95 9.44 -18.91 0.13
C GLU A 95 10.56 -18.55 -0.84
N GLU A 96 10.49 -19.00 -2.09
CA GLU A 96 11.44 -18.63 -3.14
C GLU A 96 11.43 -17.11 -3.38
N MET A 97 10.26 -16.47 -3.35
CA MET A 97 10.15 -15.02 -3.49
C MET A 97 10.74 -14.25 -2.31
N LYS A 98 10.68 -14.76 -1.08
CA LYS A 98 11.25 -14.06 0.09
C LYS A 98 12.74 -13.81 -0.07
N GLY A 99 13.52 -14.82 -0.47
CA GLY A 99 14.95 -14.67 -0.72
C GLY A 99 15.26 -13.66 -1.84
N GLN A 100 14.49 -13.69 -2.92
CA GLN A 100 14.62 -12.73 -4.02
C GLN A 100 14.20 -11.33 -3.59
N ALA A 101 13.16 -11.20 -2.77
CA ALA A 101 12.66 -9.93 -2.27
C ALA A 101 13.69 -9.20 -1.42
N GLU A 102 14.43 -9.92 -0.55
CA GLU A 102 15.50 -9.33 0.25
C GLU A 102 16.65 -8.81 -0.62
N ALA A 103 17.05 -9.59 -1.63
CA ALA A 103 18.11 -9.17 -2.56
C ALA A 103 17.73 -7.92 -3.33
N ILE A 104 16.51 -7.88 -3.89
CA ILE A 104 16.00 -6.71 -4.61
C ILE A 104 15.87 -5.51 -3.68
N ALA A 105 15.35 -5.68 -2.47
CA ALA A 105 15.23 -4.60 -1.50
C ALA A 105 16.58 -3.96 -1.21
N LYS A 106 17.65 -4.74 -1.09
CA LYS A 106 19.02 -4.22 -0.93
C LYS A 106 19.48 -3.43 -2.15
N ILE A 107 19.23 -3.95 -3.35
CA ILE A 107 19.60 -3.27 -4.61
C ILE A 107 18.84 -1.96 -4.73
N MET A 108 17.53 -1.96 -4.50
CA MET A 108 16.69 -0.76 -4.52
C MET A 108 17.18 0.29 -3.53
N LYS A 109 17.39 -0.08 -2.27
CA LYS A 109 17.88 0.83 -1.23
C LYS A 109 19.23 1.44 -1.58
N LYS A 110 20.15 0.62 -2.11
CA LYS A 110 21.47 1.08 -2.56
C LYS A 110 21.37 2.05 -3.73
N ALA A 111 20.59 1.71 -4.77
CA ALA A 111 20.40 2.55 -5.94
C ALA A 111 19.77 3.90 -5.59
N LEU A 112 18.74 3.87 -4.74
CA LEU A 112 17.98 5.05 -4.33
C LEU A 112 18.66 5.86 -3.22
N LYS A 113 19.69 5.30 -2.57
CA LYS A 113 20.33 5.87 -1.35
C LYS A 113 19.31 6.14 -0.23
N LYS A 114 18.31 5.25 -0.10
CA LYS A 114 17.21 5.33 0.87
C LYS A 114 17.17 4.08 1.74
N ASP A 115 17.97 4.05 2.79
CA ASP A 115 18.10 2.87 3.66
C ASP A 115 16.81 2.54 4.43
N LYS A 116 16.03 3.57 4.76
CA LYS A 116 14.77 3.43 5.51
C LYS A 116 13.57 3.02 4.64
N LEU A 117 13.69 3.06 3.31
CA LEU A 117 12.59 2.71 2.41
C LEU A 117 12.16 1.26 2.62
N GLU A 118 10.91 1.03 2.91
CA GLU A 118 10.34 -0.30 2.91
C GLU A 118 10.09 -0.74 1.46
N VAL A 119 10.61 -1.92 1.08
CA VAL A 119 10.45 -2.48 -0.26
C VAL A 119 9.84 -3.87 -0.14
N LYS A 120 8.69 -4.07 -0.76
CA LYS A 120 8.01 -5.36 -0.87
C LYS A 120 8.00 -5.83 -2.33
N VAL A 121 8.15 -7.12 -2.53
CA VAL A 121 8.02 -7.76 -3.84
C VAL A 121 6.81 -8.66 -3.82
N GLU A 122 5.83 -8.34 -4.65
CA GLU A 122 4.53 -9.01 -4.64
C GLU A 122 4.12 -9.42 -6.06
N LYS A 123 3.38 -10.52 -6.20
CA LYS A 123 2.79 -10.92 -7.48
C LYS A 123 1.42 -10.28 -7.64
N LEU A 124 1.33 -9.17 -8.36
CA LEU A 124 0.04 -8.54 -8.64
C LEU A 124 -0.68 -9.21 -9.82
N LYS A 125 -2.01 -9.24 -9.76
CA LYS A 125 -2.87 -9.76 -10.85
C LYS A 125 -2.67 -8.97 -12.15
N ASN A 126 -2.50 -7.65 -12.04
CA ASN A 126 -2.25 -6.79 -13.19
C ASN A 126 -0.75 -6.74 -13.53
N LYS A 127 -0.37 -7.43 -14.60
CA LYS A 127 1.02 -7.50 -15.08
C LYS A 127 1.55 -6.19 -15.70
N LYS A 128 0.67 -5.22 -15.98
CA LYS A 128 1.07 -3.93 -16.56
C LYS A 128 1.63 -2.95 -15.52
N ILE A 129 1.36 -3.19 -14.25
CA ILE A 129 1.87 -2.38 -13.15
C ILE A 129 3.25 -2.93 -12.78
N SER A 130 4.30 -2.11 -12.92
CA SER A 130 5.66 -2.49 -12.53
C SER A 130 5.93 -2.27 -11.07
N SER A 131 5.48 -1.14 -10.55
CA SER A 131 5.75 -0.68 -9.20
C SER A 131 4.64 0.27 -8.76
N MET A 132 4.47 0.41 -7.45
CA MET A 132 3.54 1.35 -6.84
C MET A 132 4.02 1.75 -5.45
N ILE A 133 3.65 2.94 -4.99
CA ILE A 133 3.84 3.37 -3.60
C ILE A 133 2.53 3.13 -2.85
N THR A 134 2.63 2.56 -1.66
CA THR A 134 1.51 2.51 -0.72
C THR A 134 1.92 3.15 0.60
N LEU A 135 0.93 3.63 1.33
CA LEU A 135 1.08 4.19 2.66
C LEU A 135 0.25 3.36 3.62
N SER A 136 0.76 3.12 4.83
CA SER A 136 -0.14 2.67 5.89
C SER A 136 -1.19 3.75 6.15
N GLU A 137 -2.39 3.36 6.58
CA GLU A 137 -3.44 4.32 6.88
C GLU A 137 -3.01 5.32 7.97
N GLU A 138 -2.20 4.87 8.93
CA GLU A 138 -1.63 5.70 9.97
C GLU A 138 -0.65 6.75 9.41
N SER A 139 0.29 6.33 8.57
CA SER A 139 1.25 7.23 7.91
C SER A 139 0.55 8.26 7.04
N ARG A 140 -0.52 7.85 6.36
CA ARG A 140 -1.33 8.73 5.56
C ARG A 140 -2.05 9.79 6.39
N ARG A 141 -2.71 9.38 7.48
CA ARG A 141 -3.37 10.33 8.40
C ARG A 141 -2.39 11.33 8.99
N MET A 142 -1.18 10.86 9.29
CA MET A 142 -0.08 11.73 9.75
C MET A 142 0.33 12.72 8.65
N GLN A 143 0.49 12.30 7.40
CA GLN A 143 0.80 13.19 6.27
C GLN A 143 -0.29 14.22 6.03
N ASP A 144 -1.57 13.85 6.08
CA ASP A 144 -2.69 14.77 5.91
C ASP A 144 -2.73 15.82 7.04
N MET A 145 -2.44 15.41 8.26
CA MET A 145 -2.32 16.31 9.41
C MET A 145 -1.14 17.28 9.21
N MET A 146 0.02 16.79 8.74
CA MET A 146 1.18 17.64 8.46
C MET A 146 0.93 18.64 7.34
N LYS A 147 0.20 18.24 6.27
CA LYS A 147 -0.23 19.16 5.21
C LYS A 147 -1.09 20.29 5.77
N MET A 148 -2.01 20.00 6.67
CA MET A 148 -2.83 21.00 7.35
C MET A 148 -1.98 21.98 8.17
N TYR A 149 -0.97 21.50 8.91
CA TYR A 149 -0.06 22.35 9.65
C TYR A 149 0.83 23.21 8.73
N ALA A 150 1.31 22.63 7.63
CA ALA A 150 2.10 23.37 6.63
C ALA A 150 1.30 24.52 5.97
N MET A 151 0.01 24.31 5.69
CA MET A 151 -0.89 25.37 5.19
C MET A 151 -1.09 26.50 6.20
N ASN A 152 -0.94 26.22 7.49
CA ASN A 152 -1.01 27.22 8.58
C ASN A 152 0.36 27.88 8.90
N GLY A 153 1.38 27.71 8.04
CA GLY A 153 2.69 28.35 8.18
C GLY A 153 3.65 27.66 9.15
N MET A 154 3.30 26.51 9.70
CA MET A 154 4.19 25.68 10.51
C MET A 154 4.87 24.64 9.60
N GLY A 155 5.87 25.05 8.84
CA GLY A 155 6.67 24.17 8.01
C GLY A 155 7.48 23.18 8.86
N MET A 156 6.98 21.98 9.03
CA MET A 156 7.76 20.84 9.47
C MET A 156 8.31 20.18 8.21
N GLY A 157 9.65 20.30 8.02
CA GLY A 157 10.34 19.83 6.84
C GLY A 157 10.12 18.34 6.52
N ASP A 158 10.81 17.85 5.58
CA ASP A 158 10.97 16.57 4.85
C ASP A 158 10.48 15.23 5.49
N MET A 159 9.62 15.25 6.52
CA MET A 159 9.03 14.06 7.15
C MET A 159 7.91 13.42 6.30
N ALA A 160 7.59 14.01 5.15
CA ALA A 160 6.50 13.53 4.28
C ALA A 160 6.79 12.18 3.59
N GLU A 161 8.03 11.69 3.63
CA GLU A 161 8.42 10.42 3.01
C GLU A 161 8.49 9.24 4.01
N GLU A 162 8.26 9.47 5.30
CA GLU A 162 8.23 8.39 6.29
C GLU A 162 6.95 7.57 6.18
N GLY A 163 7.10 6.26 6.11
CA GLY A 163 5.99 5.30 6.04
C GLY A 163 5.55 4.91 4.62
N GLU A 164 6.29 5.32 3.59
CA GLU A 164 6.07 4.84 2.23
C GLU A 164 6.63 3.42 2.07
N THR A 165 5.82 2.54 1.47
CA THR A 165 6.24 1.20 1.06
C THR A 165 6.25 1.14 -0.47
N LEU A 166 7.41 0.83 -1.05
CA LEU A 166 7.54 0.55 -2.47
C LEU A 166 7.17 -0.91 -2.74
N ILE A 167 6.14 -1.12 -3.53
CA ILE A 167 5.74 -2.46 -3.97
C ILE A 167 6.23 -2.67 -5.40
N LEU A 168 7.02 -3.70 -5.62
CA LEU A 168 7.49 -4.15 -6.92
C LEU A 168 6.68 -5.38 -7.36
N ASN A 169 6.14 -5.33 -8.58
CA ASN A 169 5.36 -6.44 -9.11
C ASN A 169 6.25 -7.50 -9.76
N ALA A 170 6.43 -8.62 -9.07
CA ALA A 170 7.21 -9.74 -9.58
C ALA A 170 6.68 -10.34 -10.91
N ASN A 171 5.46 -10.05 -11.31
CA ASN A 171 4.92 -10.47 -12.60
C ASN A 171 5.28 -9.51 -13.77
N HIS A 172 5.91 -8.36 -13.47
CA HIS A 172 6.27 -7.38 -14.49
C HIS A 172 7.65 -7.67 -15.08
N PRO A 173 7.85 -7.61 -16.42
CA PRO A 173 9.14 -7.94 -17.07
C PRO A 173 10.33 -7.15 -16.55
N LEU A 174 10.19 -5.84 -16.28
CA LEU A 174 11.29 -5.03 -15.75
C LEU A 174 11.71 -5.48 -14.34
N VAL A 175 10.77 -5.87 -13.49
CA VAL A 175 11.10 -6.39 -12.16
C VAL A 175 11.77 -7.75 -12.26
N GLN A 176 11.30 -8.62 -13.15
CA GLN A 176 11.96 -9.89 -13.46
C GLN A 176 13.39 -9.70 -13.99
N TYR A 177 13.61 -8.67 -14.82
CA TYR A 177 14.94 -8.32 -15.28
C TYR A 177 15.87 -7.98 -14.12
N VAL A 178 15.44 -7.10 -13.21
CA VAL A 178 16.22 -6.74 -12.00
C VAL A 178 16.53 -7.97 -11.13
N ILE A 179 15.57 -8.90 -10.99
CA ILE A 179 15.76 -10.15 -10.25
C ILE A 179 16.87 -11.01 -10.89
N GLY A 180 16.85 -11.13 -12.21
CA GLY A 180 17.74 -12.03 -12.96
C GLY A 180 19.12 -11.45 -13.30
N HIS A 181 19.31 -10.13 -13.22
CA HIS A 181 20.51 -9.44 -13.72
C HIS A 181 21.05 -8.44 -12.68
N GLN A 182 21.20 -8.86 -11.44
CA GLN A 182 21.53 -7.98 -10.31
C GLN A 182 22.86 -7.23 -10.45
N GLU A 183 23.81 -7.78 -11.20
CA GLU A 183 25.15 -7.22 -11.45
C GLU A 183 25.22 -6.40 -12.77
N ASP A 184 24.12 -6.25 -13.48
CA ASP A 184 24.09 -5.48 -14.73
C ASP A 184 24.25 -3.99 -14.44
N GLU A 185 25.04 -3.29 -15.30
CA GLU A 185 25.35 -1.87 -15.14
C GLU A 185 24.11 -0.95 -15.18
N HIS A 186 23.04 -1.38 -15.83
CA HIS A 186 21.81 -0.61 -15.96
C HIS A 186 20.80 -0.86 -14.84
N VAL A 187 21.01 -1.84 -13.97
CA VAL A 187 20.08 -2.18 -12.91
C VAL A 187 19.80 -1.00 -11.98
N GLY A 188 20.85 -0.24 -11.62
CA GLY A 188 20.68 0.96 -10.81
C GLY A 188 19.72 1.97 -11.43
N MET A 189 19.92 2.25 -12.74
CA MET A 189 19.07 3.16 -13.50
C MET A 189 17.62 2.67 -13.60
N ILE A 190 17.41 1.37 -13.80
CA ILE A 190 16.08 0.76 -13.85
C ILE A 190 15.40 0.86 -12.47
N CYS A 191 16.11 0.62 -11.38
CA CYS A 191 15.60 0.73 -10.03
C CYS A 191 15.13 2.16 -9.70
N GLU A 192 15.94 3.16 -10.03
CA GLU A 192 15.57 4.57 -9.88
C GLU A 192 14.34 4.92 -10.73
N GLN A 193 14.28 4.42 -11.97
CA GLN A 193 13.15 4.67 -12.86
C GLN A 193 11.87 4.03 -12.33
N LEU A 194 11.92 2.79 -11.85
CA LEU A 194 10.77 2.11 -11.24
C LEU A 194 10.25 2.85 -10.01
N TYR A 195 11.15 3.38 -9.18
CA TYR A 195 10.78 4.16 -8.02
C TYR A 195 10.10 5.48 -8.39
N ASP A 196 10.69 6.25 -9.29
CA ASP A 196 10.14 7.55 -9.69
C ASP A 196 8.81 7.40 -10.44
N LEU A 197 8.65 6.36 -11.25
CA LEU A 197 7.36 6.03 -11.88
C LEU A 197 6.29 5.71 -10.82
N ALA A 198 6.65 4.97 -9.76
CA ALA A 198 5.73 4.70 -8.67
C ALA A 198 5.39 5.97 -7.88
N LYS A 199 6.38 6.84 -7.63
CA LYS A 199 6.17 8.14 -6.97
C LYS A 199 5.26 9.04 -7.77
N LEU A 200 5.46 9.19 -9.08
CA LEU A 200 4.64 10.02 -9.97
C LEU A 200 3.15 9.62 -9.97
N GLN A 201 2.88 8.35 -9.75
CA GLN A 201 1.51 7.84 -9.66
C GLN A 201 0.88 8.06 -8.29
N HIS A 202 1.69 8.39 -7.29
CA HIS A 202 1.25 8.64 -5.92
C HIS A 202 1.20 10.13 -5.59
N ALA A 203 2.25 10.88 -5.99
CA ALA A 203 2.39 12.31 -5.74
C ALA A 203 3.33 12.95 -6.77
N PRO A 204 3.24 14.27 -7.02
CA PRO A 204 4.20 14.97 -7.85
C PRO A 204 5.63 14.82 -7.31
N LEU A 205 6.61 14.66 -8.20
CA LEU A 205 8.02 14.69 -7.84
C LEU A 205 8.43 16.11 -7.45
N LYS A 206 9.37 16.24 -6.53
CA LYS A 206 10.05 17.51 -6.25
C LYS A 206 10.78 18.00 -7.53
N PRO A 207 10.97 19.31 -7.76
CA PRO A 207 11.56 19.83 -8.99
C PRO A 207 12.93 19.21 -9.32
N GLU A 208 13.76 18.97 -8.30
CA GLU A 208 15.07 18.36 -8.45
C GLU A 208 14.99 16.89 -8.90
N ASP A 209 14.06 16.13 -8.33
CA ASP A 209 13.85 14.72 -8.68
C ASP A 209 13.19 14.59 -10.06
N MET A 210 12.30 15.52 -10.43
CA MET A 210 11.74 15.60 -11.78
C MET A 210 12.85 15.82 -12.81
N THR A 211 13.82 16.71 -12.53
CA THR A 211 14.97 16.93 -13.43
C THR A 211 15.79 15.67 -13.61
N LYS A 212 16.09 14.93 -12.54
CA LYS A 212 16.81 13.65 -12.59
C LYS A 212 16.02 12.60 -13.38
N PHE A 213 14.72 12.51 -13.13
CA PHE A 213 13.83 11.60 -13.84
C PHE A 213 13.83 11.84 -15.34
N VAL A 214 13.71 13.10 -15.78
CA VAL A 214 13.73 13.46 -17.21
C VAL A 214 15.08 13.12 -17.84
N ASN A 215 16.20 13.48 -17.20
CA ASN A 215 17.54 13.17 -17.71
C ASN A 215 17.74 11.66 -17.87
N ARG A 216 17.42 10.87 -16.85
CA ARG A 216 17.51 9.41 -16.88
C ARG A 216 16.58 8.81 -17.96
N SER A 217 15.37 9.34 -18.11
CA SER A 217 14.45 8.89 -19.16
C SER A 217 15.06 9.12 -20.56
N ASN A 218 15.75 10.25 -20.79
CA ASN A 218 16.46 10.52 -22.03
C ASN A 218 17.63 9.54 -22.25
N GLU A 219 18.40 9.24 -21.20
CA GLU A 219 19.49 8.23 -21.26
C GLU A 219 18.96 6.85 -21.66
N ILE A 220 17.85 6.41 -21.04
CA ILE A 220 17.20 5.13 -21.38
C ILE A 220 16.77 5.14 -22.85
N MET A 221 16.17 6.22 -23.36
CA MET A 221 15.77 6.32 -24.76
C MET A 221 16.98 6.28 -25.70
N MET A 222 18.10 6.89 -25.33
CA MET A 222 19.33 6.84 -26.10
C MET A 222 19.94 5.43 -26.16
N LEU A 223 19.79 4.62 -25.11
CA LEU A 223 20.21 3.20 -25.15
C LEU A 223 19.37 2.38 -26.14
N LEU A 224 18.08 2.69 -26.27
CA LEU A 224 17.17 2.03 -27.22
C LEU A 224 17.36 2.51 -28.67
N ALA A 225 17.93 3.69 -28.87
CA ALA A 225 18.16 4.28 -30.19
C ALA A 225 19.48 3.85 -30.85
N LYS A 226 20.29 3.06 -30.13
CA LYS A 226 21.54 2.46 -30.65
C LYS A 226 21.28 1.09 -31.25
#